data_9d2d4fc9a3a32235951cf7c30e71935c
#
_entry.id   9d2d4fc9a3a32235951cf7c30e71935c
#
_cell.length_a   1.000
_cell.length_b   1.000
_cell.length_c   1.000
_cell.angle_alpha   90.00
_cell.angle_beta   90.00
_cell.angle_gamma   90.00
#
_symmetry.space_group_name_H-M   'P 1'
#
loop_
_entity.id
_entity.type
_entity.pdbx_description
1 polymer ?
#
loop_
_entity_poly.entity_id
_entity_poly.type
_entity_poly.pdbx_seq_one_letter_code
_entity_poly.pdbx_strand_id
1 'polypeptide(L)'
;MNRNNKRIEFFIKFFKEEVYANDFLNGHVYMNRLSYFRENYAGEKTNAENNVSDKYEGTDGWVQPEHVTITLQDTGEIITPISPVQYFNRGWDFYNLFCVFSIYLEPDKDSFFSLEDACRELLPSSETSALGEYCVIIKATEFTKLFEKACATLSLKLSHDLVNYFDKASFSGHFEEGRSIFNKVDSFKHQKEYRFCIAPVDYGKDAKTLSLGDISHIAQICDFKDLKKYIPLVFRRLEHFDGKTTWS
;
A
#
# COMPACT_ATOMS: atom_id res chain seq x y z
N MET A 1 11.32 -6.41 9.53
CA MET A 1 10.87 -7.81 9.50
C MET A 1 9.38 -7.80 9.23
N ASN A 2 8.92 -8.41 8.14
CA ASN A 2 7.50 -8.49 7.79
C ASN A 2 6.77 -9.34 8.85
N ARG A 3 5.86 -8.74 9.64
CA ARG A 3 5.18 -9.42 10.78
C ARG A 3 4.35 -10.64 10.38
N ASN A 4 4.00 -10.77 9.10
CA ASN A 4 3.10 -11.81 8.61
C ASN A 4 3.83 -12.99 7.94
N ASN A 5 5.16 -13.09 8.04
CA ASN A 5 5.99 -14.10 7.36
C ASN A 5 5.72 -14.24 5.84
N LYS A 6 5.02 -13.26 5.24
CA LYS A 6 4.71 -13.26 3.82
C LYS A 6 5.98 -12.98 3.03
N ARG A 7 6.23 -13.80 2.03
CA ARG A 7 7.33 -13.61 1.11
C ARG A 7 6.88 -12.78 -0.09
N ILE A 8 7.36 -11.52 -0.16
CA ILE A 8 7.01 -10.61 -1.24
C ILE A 8 8.05 -10.76 -2.34
N GLU A 9 7.61 -11.16 -3.53
CA GLU A 9 8.49 -11.43 -4.68
C GLU A 9 8.56 -10.26 -5.64
N PHE A 10 7.42 -9.62 -5.90
CA PHE A 10 7.33 -8.51 -6.82
C PHE A 10 6.46 -7.40 -6.27
N PHE A 11 6.77 -6.19 -6.68
CA PHE A 11 5.87 -5.05 -6.61
C PHE A 11 5.34 -4.72 -8.00
N ILE A 12 4.14 -4.12 -8.06
CA ILE A 12 3.59 -3.51 -9.26
C ILE A 12 3.24 -2.06 -8.94
N LYS A 13 3.78 -1.14 -9.72
CA LYS A 13 3.38 0.27 -9.68
C LYS A 13 2.55 0.60 -10.92
N PHE A 14 1.42 1.28 -10.70
CA PHE A 14 0.50 1.69 -11.76
C PHE A 14 0.71 3.16 -12.11
N PHE A 15 0.60 3.48 -13.40
CA PHE A 15 0.70 4.82 -13.95
C PHE A 15 -0.40 5.04 -14.99
N LYS A 16 -0.98 6.24 -15.01
CA LYS A 16 -1.98 6.62 -16.01
C LYS A 16 -1.33 6.92 -17.36
N GLU A 17 -0.09 7.36 -17.36
CA GLU A 17 0.66 7.74 -18.56
C GLU A 17 2.02 7.03 -18.60
N GLU A 18 2.43 6.64 -19.81
CA GLU A 18 3.67 5.92 -20.04
C GLU A 18 4.91 6.75 -19.66
N VAL A 19 4.84 8.06 -19.83
CA VAL A 19 5.94 8.97 -19.48
C VAL A 19 6.31 8.87 -18.00
N TYR A 20 5.33 8.73 -17.10
CA TYR A 20 5.59 8.57 -15.68
C TYR A 20 6.13 7.18 -15.33
N ALA A 21 5.72 6.15 -16.08
CA ALA A 21 6.30 4.80 -15.94
C ALA A 21 7.78 4.79 -16.35
N ASN A 22 8.12 5.48 -17.45
CA ASN A 22 9.50 5.64 -17.90
C ASN A 22 10.34 6.48 -16.94
N ASP A 23 9.80 7.58 -16.40
CA ASP A 23 10.46 8.39 -15.38
C ASP A 23 10.75 7.60 -14.12
N PHE A 24 9.83 6.73 -13.72
CA PHE A 24 10.03 5.82 -12.61
C PHE A 24 11.13 4.78 -12.90
N LEU A 25 11.26 4.24 -14.13
CA LEU A 25 12.38 3.36 -14.49
C LEU A 25 13.74 4.07 -14.43
N ASN A 26 13.78 5.38 -14.67
CA ASN A 26 14.98 6.20 -14.44
C ASN A 26 15.29 6.40 -12.94
N GLY A 27 14.44 5.84 -12.06
CA GLY A 27 14.61 5.83 -10.62
C GLY A 27 14.00 7.02 -9.88
N HIS A 28 13.14 7.79 -10.51
CA HIS A 28 12.45 8.90 -9.86
C HIS A 28 11.19 8.40 -9.14
N VAL A 29 11.26 8.28 -7.82
CA VAL A 29 10.14 7.83 -6.98
C VAL A 29 9.40 9.03 -6.44
N TYR A 30 8.23 9.32 -7.02
CA TYR A 30 7.36 10.41 -6.57
C TYR A 30 6.50 9.96 -5.39
N MET A 31 6.56 10.71 -4.29
CA MET A 31 5.94 10.39 -3.01
C MET A 31 5.04 11.54 -2.55
N ASN A 32 3.73 11.32 -2.49
CA ASN A 32 2.81 12.29 -1.91
C ASN A 32 2.80 12.24 -0.38
N ARG A 33 2.34 13.32 0.26
CA ARG A 33 2.04 13.35 1.69
C ARG A 33 0.83 12.46 2.01
N LEU A 34 0.78 11.91 3.22
CA LEU A 34 -0.39 11.15 3.66
C LEU A 34 -1.68 11.99 3.59
N SER A 35 -1.61 13.27 3.97
CA SER A 35 -2.75 14.20 3.88
C SER A 35 -3.35 14.29 2.47
N TYR A 36 -2.52 14.17 1.42
CA TYR A 36 -3.00 14.17 0.03
C TYR A 36 -4.02 13.05 -0.24
N PHE A 37 -3.77 11.85 0.28
CA PHE A 37 -4.66 10.69 0.08
C PHE A 37 -5.97 10.83 0.85
N ARG A 38 -5.99 11.54 1.97
CA ARG A 38 -7.19 11.83 2.75
C ARG A 38 -7.98 13.03 2.22
N GLU A 39 -7.31 14.14 1.88
CA GLU A 39 -7.93 15.39 1.46
C GLU A 39 -8.52 15.32 0.04
N ASN A 40 -7.93 14.52 -0.84
CA ASN A 40 -8.45 14.31 -2.21
C ASN A 40 -9.61 13.31 -2.28
N TYR A 41 -10.09 12.81 -1.14
CA TYR A 41 -11.36 12.13 -1.06
C TYR A 41 -12.49 13.16 -1.30
N ALA A 42 -12.83 13.38 -2.57
CA ALA A 42 -13.94 14.25 -2.95
C ALA A 42 -15.25 13.53 -2.59
N GLY A 43 -15.79 13.87 -1.42
CA GLY A 43 -16.91 13.21 -0.74
C GLY A 43 -18.25 13.24 -1.46
N GLU A 44 -18.35 13.62 -2.74
CA GLU A 44 -19.61 13.67 -3.49
C GLU A 44 -19.52 13.20 -4.95
N LYS A 45 -18.35 12.87 -5.46
CA LYS A 45 -18.25 12.26 -6.80
C LYS A 45 -18.14 10.76 -6.63
N THR A 46 -19.28 10.13 -6.66
CA THR A 46 -19.51 8.68 -6.84
C THR A 46 -19.03 8.18 -8.20
N ASN A 47 -17.86 8.56 -8.63
CA ASN A 47 -17.24 8.01 -9.81
C ASN A 47 -16.21 6.99 -9.34
N ALA A 48 -16.36 5.76 -9.82
CA ALA A 48 -15.45 4.64 -9.64
C ALA A 48 -13.97 4.96 -10.03
N GLU A 49 -13.69 6.17 -10.46
CA GLU A 49 -12.38 6.67 -10.89
C GLU A 49 -11.43 7.05 -9.73
N ASN A 50 -11.90 7.12 -8.48
CA ASN A 50 -11.11 7.59 -7.34
C ASN A 50 -10.89 6.53 -6.26
N ASN A 51 -10.59 5.27 -6.64
CA ASN A 51 -10.17 4.22 -5.70
C ASN A 51 -8.80 4.47 -5.02
N VAL A 52 -8.23 5.66 -5.16
CA VAL A 52 -6.91 5.99 -4.61
C VAL A 52 -7.00 6.62 -3.23
N SER A 53 -8.05 7.41 -2.99
CA SER A 53 -8.18 8.23 -1.78
C SER A 53 -9.08 7.57 -0.75
N ASP A 54 -8.60 7.49 0.49
CA ASP A 54 -9.34 6.98 1.64
C ASP A 54 -9.43 8.07 2.71
N LYS A 55 -10.66 8.54 3.02
CA LYS A 55 -10.87 9.55 4.07
C LYS A 55 -10.42 9.10 5.46
N TYR A 56 -10.21 7.80 5.63
CA TYR A 56 -9.76 7.18 6.88
C TYR A 56 -8.26 6.94 6.94
N GLU A 57 -7.53 7.41 5.92
CA GLU A 57 -6.08 7.23 5.83
C GLU A 57 -5.36 7.81 7.06
N GLY A 58 -4.47 7.01 7.67
CA GLY A 58 -3.71 7.42 8.86
C GLY A 58 -4.53 7.48 10.15
N THR A 59 -5.68 6.79 10.24
CA THR A 59 -6.46 6.64 11.47
C THR A 59 -5.64 5.94 12.56
N ASP A 60 -5.53 6.54 13.75
CA ASP A 60 -4.85 5.95 14.92
C ASP A 60 -5.79 5.07 15.75
N GLY A 61 -7.08 5.31 15.68
CA GLY A 61 -8.07 4.48 16.33
C GLY A 61 -9.47 4.63 15.77
N TRP A 62 -10.21 3.55 15.93
CA TRP A 62 -11.57 3.39 15.48
C TRP A 62 -12.35 2.70 16.58
N VAL A 63 -13.24 3.42 17.27
CA VAL A 63 -13.96 2.88 18.43
C VAL A 63 -15.45 2.84 18.13
N GLN A 64 -16.05 1.65 18.25
CA GLN A 64 -17.48 1.46 18.05
C GLN A 64 -18.30 2.22 19.09
N PRO A 65 -19.51 2.69 18.77
CA PRO A 65 -20.34 3.52 19.67
C PRO A 65 -20.56 2.89 21.04
N GLU A 66 -20.76 1.59 21.09
CA GLU A 66 -20.99 0.82 22.31
C GLU A 66 -19.76 0.71 23.24
N HIS A 67 -18.57 1.06 22.72
CA HIS A 67 -17.31 1.00 23.48
C HIS A 67 -16.78 2.38 23.86
N VAL A 68 -17.55 3.45 23.64
CA VAL A 68 -17.12 4.82 23.96
C VAL A 68 -18.20 5.61 24.69
N THR A 69 -17.77 6.34 25.69
CA THR A 69 -18.60 7.32 26.40
C THR A 69 -17.91 8.68 26.29
N ILE A 70 -18.62 9.69 25.82
CA ILE A 70 -18.12 11.06 25.72
C ILE A 70 -18.78 11.88 26.82
N THR A 71 -17.98 12.49 27.71
CA THR A 71 -18.46 13.40 28.73
C THR A 71 -18.02 14.82 28.37
N LEU A 72 -18.98 15.75 28.27
CA LEU A 72 -18.68 17.15 28.06
C LEU A 72 -18.11 17.75 29.37
N GLN A 73 -16.91 18.32 29.29
CA GLN A 73 -16.22 18.83 30.48
C GLN A 73 -16.99 20.00 31.18
N ASP A 74 -17.64 20.84 30.38
CA ASP A 74 -18.29 22.04 30.87
C ASP A 74 -19.63 21.76 31.58
N THR A 75 -20.35 20.73 31.16
CA THR A 75 -21.71 20.42 31.66
C THR A 75 -21.79 19.11 32.43
N GLY A 76 -20.79 18.20 32.25
CA GLY A 76 -20.86 16.84 32.75
C GLY A 76 -21.83 15.95 31.97
N GLU A 77 -22.43 16.45 30.89
CA GLU A 77 -23.38 15.70 30.07
C GLU A 77 -22.69 14.53 29.37
N ILE A 78 -23.37 13.39 29.36
CA ILE A 78 -22.92 12.19 28.69
C ILE A 78 -23.55 12.08 27.29
N ILE A 79 -22.73 12.00 26.28
CA ILE A 79 -23.15 11.82 24.89
C ILE A 79 -22.78 10.39 24.44
N THR A 80 -23.75 9.67 23.92
CA THR A 80 -23.53 8.38 23.26
C THR A 80 -23.42 8.61 21.75
N PRO A 81 -22.26 8.31 21.11
CA PRO A 81 -22.12 8.45 19.68
C PRO A 81 -23.08 7.49 18.94
N ILE A 82 -23.59 7.92 17.78
CA ILE A 82 -24.44 7.08 16.90
C ILE A 82 -23.64 6.40 15.78
N SER A 83 -22.35 6.69 15.70
CA SER A 83 -21.41 6.13 14.71
C SER A 83 -20.03 5.97 15.36
N PRO A 84 -19.14 5.15 14.77
CA PRO A 84 -17.79 4.98 15.29
C PRO A 84 -17.03 6.29 15.44
N VAL A 85 -16.34 6.42 16.57
CA VAL A 85 -15.47 7.56 16.85
C VAL A 85 -14.08 7.26 16.30
N GLN A 86 -13.58 8.19 15.49
CA GLN A 86 -12.25 8.13 14.89
C GLN A 86 -11.37 9.23 15.46
N TYR A 87 -10.09 8.95 15.57
CA TYR A 87 -9.11 9.98 15.88
C TYR A 87 -7.83 9.76 15.10
N PHE A 88 -7.13 10.86 14.87
CA PHE A 88 -5.95 10.95 14.01
C PHE A 88 -4.86 11.74 14.70
N ASN A 89 -3.63 11.27 14.61
CA ASN A 89 -2.47 12.10 14.88
C ASN A 89 -2.12 12.89 13.60
N ARG A 90 -2.25 14.19 13.68
CA ARG A 90 -1.94 15.10 12.56
C ARG A 90 -0.47 15.08 12.16
N GLY A 91 0.41 14.55 12.99
CA GLY A 91 1.82 14.34 12.64
C GLY A 91 2.01 13.42 11.44
N TRP A 92 1.09 12.44 11.25
CA TRP A 92 1.14 11.54 10.09
C TRP A 92 0.89 12.24 8.76
N ASP A 93 0.19 13.38 8.75
CA ASP A 93 -0.13 14.15 7.54
C ASP A 93 1.11 14.54 6.73
N PHE A 94 2.25 14.68 7.40
CA PHE A 94 3.52 15.14 6.83
C PHE A 94 4.43 14.00 6.35
N TYR A 95 4.04 12.73 6.51
CA TYR A 95 4.81 11.60 5.98
C TYR A 95 4.64 11.51 4.46
N ASN A 96 5.75 11.29 3.76
CA ASN A 96 5.71 11.00 2.32
C ASN A 96 5.54 9.50 2.10
N LEU A 97 4.55 9.13 1.28
CA LEU A 97 4.20 7.74 0.99
C LEU A 97 4.47 7.40 -0.47
N PHE A 98 5.08 6.24 -0.68
CA PHE A 98 5.12 5.55 -1.96
C PHE A 98 4.46 4.19 -1.81
N CYS A 99 3.36 3.99 -2.53
CA CYS A 99 2.50 2.83 -2.44
C CYS A 99 2.62 2.00 -3.71
N VAL A 100 2.75 0.68 -3.54
CA VAL A 100 2.83 -0.29 -4.62
C VAL A 100 1.92 -1.48 -4.31
N PHE A 101 1.40 -2.13 -5.34
CA PHE A 101 0.75 -3.42 -5.19
C PHE A 101 1.82 -4.49 -4.94
N SER A 102 1.57 -5.44 -4.03
CA SER A 102 2.52 -6.49 -3.69
C SER A 102 2.04 -7.87 -4.13
N ILE A 103 2.92 -8.60 -4.83
CA ILE A 103 2.74 -10.01 -5.13
C ILE A 103 3.50 -10.80 -4.08
N TYR A 104 2.75 -11.51 -3.23
CA TYR A 104 3.29 -12.34 -2.17
C TYR A 104 2.55 -13.67 -2.07
N LEU A 105 3.22 -14.67 -1.49
CA LEU A 105 2.62 -15.94 -1.11
C LEU A 105 2.27 -15.90 0.39
N GLU A 106 1.13 -16.48 0.71
CA GLU A 106 0.79 -16.79 2.10
C GLU A 106 1.71 -17.92 2.61
N PRO A 107 2.14 -17.89 3.89
CA PRO A 107 3.10 -18.84 4.43
C PRO A 107 2.67 -20.31 4.32
N ASP A 108 1.36 -20.56 4.35
CA ASP A 108 0.79 -21.90 4.38
C ASP A 108 0.28 -22.37 3.00
N LYS A 109 0.56 -21.60 1.95
CA LYS A 109 0.10 -21.90 0.59
C LYS A 109 1.26 -22.33 -0.29
N ASP A 110 1.39 -23.67 -0.44
CA ASP A 110 2.49 -24.29 -1.19
C ASP A 110 2.22 -24.46 -2.69
N SER A 111 0.95 -24.31 -3.13
CA SER A 111 0.59 -24.57 -4.54
C SER A 111 -0.70 -23.88 -4.96
N PHE A 112 -0.89 -23.75 -6.26
CA PHE A 112 -2.14 -23.33 -6.90
C PHE A 112 -2.71 -24.48 -7.73
N PHE A 113 -4.04 -24.57 -7.79
CA PHE A 113 -4.72 -25.62 -8.58
C PHE A 113 -4.54 -25.44 -10.09
N SER A 114 -4.39 -24.19 -10.54
CA SER A 114 -4.23 -23.84 -11.94
C SER A 114 -3.53 -22.49 -12.11
N LEU A 115 -3.07 -22.21 -13.33
CA LEU A 115 -2.56 -20.88 -13.70
C LEU A 115 -3.62 -19.80 -13.53
N GLU A 116 -4.88 -20.11 -13.80
CA GLU A 116 -5.99 -19.16 -13.63
C GLU A 116 -6.24 -18.82 -12.16
N ASP A 117 -6.17 -19.83 -11.29
CA ASP A 117 -6.26 -19.65 -9.85
C ASP A 117 -5.12 -18.77 -9.32
N ALA A 118 -3.91 -19.05 -9.75
CA ALA A 118 -2.75 -18.22 -9.44
C ALA A 118 -2.89 -16.77 -9.94
N CYS A 119 -3.38 -16.57 -11.17
CA CYS A 119 -3.64 -15.24 -11.71
C CYS A 119 -4.67 -14.47 -10.85
N ARG A 120 -5.77 -15.14 -10.48
CA ARG A 120 -6.84 -14.53 -9.67
C ARG A 120 -6.33 -14.11 -8.31
N GLU A 121 -5.44 -14.89 -7.70
CA GLU A 121 -4.96 -14.62 -6.36
C GLU A 121 -3.79 -13.64 -6.32
N LEU A 122 -2.85 -13.76 -7.24
CA LEU A 122 -1.59 -13.02 -7.19
C LEU A 122 -1.67 -11.67 -7.91
N LEU A 123 -2.44 -11.59 -9.00
CA LEU A 123 -2.51 -10.38 -9.81
C LEU A 123 -3.54 -9.37 -9.31
N PRO A 124 -3.37 -8.10 -9.67
CA PRO A 124 -4.37 -7.09 -9.45
C PRO A 124 -5.69 -7.44 -10.12
N SER A 125 -6.82 -7.23 -9.42
CA SER A 125 -8.17 -7.37 -9.98
C SER A 125 -8.46 -6.25 -10.99
N SER A 126 -9.56 -6.37 -11.75
CA SER A 126 -10.03 -5.31 -12.65
C SER A 126 -10.32 -3.99 -11.94
N GLU A 127 -10.68 -4.01 -10.66
CA GLU A 127 -10.90 -2.81 -9.85
C GLU A 127 -9.61 -1.99 -9.70
N THR A 128 -8.46 -2.67 -9.68
CA THR A 128 -7.14 -2.03 -9.56
C THR A 128 -6.72 -1.32 -10.85
N SER A 129 -7.32 -1.67 -12.01
CA SER A 129 -7.02 -1.03 -13.30
C SER A 129 -7.30 0.48 -13.31
N ALA A 130 -8.21 0.95 -12.43
CA ALA A 130 -8.46 2.37 -12.24
C ALA A 130 -7.24 3.16 -11.75
N LEU A 131 -6.22 2.49 -11.21
CA LEU A 131 -4.96 3.12 -10.78
C LEU A 131 -4.05 3.50 -11.96
N GLY A 132 -4.20 2.85 -13.12
CA GLY A 132 -3.44 3.14 -14.34
C GLY A 132 -3.34 1.96 -15.28
N GLU A 133 -3.17 2.28 -16.58
CA GLU A 133 -3.06 1.29 -17.65
C GLU A 133 -1.63 0.78 -17.84
N TYR A 134 -0.64 1.56 -17.45
CA TYR A 134 0.78 1.20 -17.51
C TYR A 134 1.22 0.64 -16.17
N CYS A 135 1.87 -0.51 -16.20
CA CYS A 135 2.34 -1.21 -15.02
C CYS A 135 3.86 -1.34 -15.07
N VAL A 136 4.53 -1.07 -13.96
CA VAL A 136 5.93 -1.43 -13.78
C VAL A 136 6.01 -2.57 -12.79
N ILE A 137 6.47 -3.74 -13.26
CA ILE A 137 6.73 -4.92 -12.43
C ILE A 137 8.16 -4.82 -11.91
N ILE A 138 8.36 -4.98 -10.60
CA ILE A 138 9.62 -4.68 -9.93
C ILE A 138 9.99 -5.85 -9.03
N LYS A 139 11.25 -6.26 -9.03
CA LYS A 139 11.78 -7.23 -8.05
C LYS A 139 11.80 -6.62 -6.66
N ALA A 140 10.98 -7.16 -5.75
CA ALA A 140 10.70 -6.52 -4.47
C ALA A 140 11.93 -6.36 -3.59
N THR A 141 12.74 -7.40 -3.43
CA THR A 141 13.92 -7.39 -2.55
C THR A 141 14.97 -6.38 -3.02
N GLU A 142 15.26 -6.36 -4.32
CA GLU A 142 16.24 -5.47 -4.92
C GLU A 142 15.80 -4.02 -4.83
N PHE A 143 14.52 -3.75 -5.13
CA PHE A 143 13.94 -2.41 -5.01
C PHE A 143 13.98 -1.89 -3.59
N THR A 144 13.59 -2.72 -2.61
CA THR A 144 13.64 -2.35 -1.19
C THR A 144 15.04 -1.94 -0.76
N LYS A 145 16.06 -2.72 -1.16
CA LYS A 145 17.48 -2.40 -0.86
C LYS A 145 17.92 -1.07 -1.48
N LEU A 146 17.50 -0.78 -2.73
CA LEU A 146 17.81 0.51 -3.37
C LEU A 146 17.14 1.66 -2.64
N PHE A 147 15.88 1.48 -2.24
CA PHE A 147 15.13 2.47 -1.48
C PHE A 147 15.76 2.76 -0.12
N GLU A 148 16.09 1.71 0.63
CA GLU A 148 16.80 1.81 1.92
C GLU A 148 18.15 2.55 1.78
N LYS A 149 18.92 2.19 0.75
CA LYS A 149 20.23 2.82 0.47
C LYS A 149 20.06 4.31 0.15
N ALA A 150 19.08 4.68 -0.69
CA ALA A 150 18.82 6.09 -1.02
C ALA A 150 18.41 6.89 0.22
N CYS A 151 17.52 6.34 1.05
CA CYS A 151 17.13 6.97 2.31
C CYS A 151 18.32 7.13 3.28
N ALA A 152 19.13 6.09 3.43
CA ALA A 152 20.32 6.15 4.29
C ALA A 152 21.32 7.21 3.83
N THR A 153 21.56 7.32 2.51
CA THR A 153 22.45 8.34 1.92
C THR A 153 21.98 9.76 2.24
N LEU A 154 20.67 9.97 2.29
CA LEU A 154 20.06 11.28 2.58
C LEU A 154 19.70 11.46 4.07
N SER A 155 20.09 10.53 4.94
CA SER A 155 19.75 10.52 6.37
C SER A 155 18.24 10.61 6.63
N LEU A 156 17.41 10.04 5.75
CA LEU A 156 15.97 9.99 5.88
C LEU A 156 15.54 8.78 6.72
N LYS A 157 14.57 8.98 7.61
CA LYS A 157 13.96 7.88 8.38
C LYS A 157 12.92 7.18 7.52
N LEU A 158 13.19 5.95 7.13
CA LEU A 158 12.31 5.10 6.34
C LEU A 158 11.63 4.06 7.23
N SER A 159 10.33 3.86 7.01
CA SER A 159 9.57 2.70 7.46
C SER A 159 8.85 2.10 6.26
N HIS A 160 8.78 0.78 6.16
CA HIS A 160 8.06 0.13 5.06
C HIS A 160 7.45 -1.19 5.52
N ASP A 161 6.23 -1.47 5.08
CA ASP A 161 5.53 -2.72 5.38
C ASP A 161 4.29 -2.91 4.50
N LEU A 162 3.68 -4.10 4.58
CA LEU A 162 2.36 -4.36 4.06
C LEU A 162 1.30 -3.56 4.81
N VAL A 163 0.28 -3.11 4.08
CA VAL A 163 -0.91 -2.50 4.66
C VAL A 163 -1.75 -3.60 5.33
N ASN A 164 -2.16 -3.32 6.55
CA ASN A 164 -3.11 -4.12 7.30
C ASN A 164 -4.53 -3.59 7.03
N TYR A 165 -5.42 -4.47 6.57
CA TYR A 165 -6.79 -4.11 6.27
C TYR A 165 -7.70 -4.51 7.42
N PHE A 166 -8.48 -3.55 7.96
CA PHE A 166 -9.40 -3.77 9.05
C PHE A 166 -10.84 -3.59 8.62
N ASP A 167 -11.72 -4.42 9.13
CA ASP A 167 -13.16 -4.28 8.95
C ASP A 167 -13.69 -3.21 9.90
N LYS A 168 -14.12 -2.08 9.34
CA LYS A 168 -14.67 -0.95 10.10
C LYS A 168 -15.97 -1.25 10.83
N ALA A 169 -16.66 -2.34 10.49
CA ALA A 169 -17.91 -2.73 11.14
C ALA A 169 -17.66 -3.51 12.44
N SER A 170 -16.59 -4.29 12.49
CA SER A 170 -16.28 -5.17 13.63
C SER A 170 -15.09 -4.68 14.47
N PHE A 171 -14.16 -3.94 13.87
CA PHE A 171 -13.00 -3.44 14.61
C PHE A 171 -13.39 -2.34 15.61
N SER A 172 -12.86 -2.44 16.83
CA SER A 172 -13.01 -1.41 17.87
C SER A 172 -11.74 -1.35 18.70
N GLY A 173 -11.04 -0.21 18.67
CA GLY A 173 -9.83 -0.03 19.45
C GLY A 173 -8.84 0.95 18.84
N HIS A 174 -7.58 0.82 19.31
CA HIS A 174 -6.45 1.62 18.88
C HIS A 174 -5.52 0.77 18.02
N PHE A 175 -4.91 1.38 17.03
CA PHE A 175 -3.81 0.73 16.31
C PHE A 175 -2.52 0.87 17.11
N GLU A 176 -1.61 -0.06 16.91
CA GLU A 176 -0.30 -0.01 17.52
C GLU A 176 0.43 1.29 17.12
N GLU A 177 1.12 1.90 18.07
CA GLU A 177 1.86 3.15 17.84
C GLU A 177 2.83 3.02 16.66
N GLY A 178 2.83 4.04 15.81
CA GLY A 178 3.65 4.05 14.58
C GLY A 178 3.08 3.21 13.44
N ARG A 179 1.93 2.52 13.63
CA ARG A 179 1.33 1.65 12.60
C ARG A 179 0.17 2.28 11.85
N SER A 180 -0.32 3.43 12.26
CA SER A 180 -1.49 4.08 11.65
C SER A 180 -1.36 4.31 10.16
N ILE A 181 -0.15 4.65 9.69
CA ILE A 181 0.17 4.84 8.27
C ILE A 181 0.16 3.53 7.46
N PHE A 182 0.08 2.37 8.10
CA PHE A 182 0.00 1.05 7.49
C PHE A 182 -1.35 0.38 7.69
N ASN A 183 -2.38 1.12 8.14
CA ASN A 183 -3.74 0.59 8.27
C ASN A 183 -4.66 1.25 7.25
N LYS A 184 -5.59 0.46 6.71
CA LYS A 184 -6.59 0.89 5.74
C LYS A 184 -7.87 0.10 5.94
N VAL A 185 -9.03 0.68 5.59
CA VAL A 185 -10.28 -0.07 5.65
C VAL A 185 -10.29 -1.20 4.62
N ASP A 186 -10.93 -2.30 4.95
CA ASP A 186 -10.92 -3.56 4.17
C ASP A 186 -11.55 -3.46 2.78
N SER A 187 -12.39 -2.44 2.54
CA SER A 187 -12.89 -2.15 1.19
C SER A 187 -11.78 -1.91 0.16
N PHE A 188 -10.57 -1.56 0.60
CA PHE A 188 -9.39 -1.38 -0.25
C PHE A 188 -8.46 -2.60 -0.30
N LYS A 189 -8.83 -3.74 0.31
CA LYS A 189 -7.96 -4.93 0.36
C LYS A 189 -7.53 -5.49 -1.00
N HIS A 190 -8.31 -5.19 -2.05
CA HIS A 190 -7.98 -5.54 -3.43
C HIS A 190 -6.69 -4.88 -3.93
N GLN A 191 -6.24 -3.80 -3.28
CA GLN A 191 -5.00 -3.10 -3.60
C GLN A 191 -3.74 -3.84 -3.14
N LYS A 192 -3.83 -4.80 -2.20
CA LYS A 192 -2.68 -5.56 -1.65
C LYS A 192 -1.45 -4.67 -1.44
N GLU A 193 -1.66 -3.53 -0.81
CA GLU A 193 -0.73 -2.42 -0.80
C GLU A 193 0.49 -2.69 0.08
N TYR A 194 1.67 -2.35 -0.43
CA TYR A 194 2.90 -2.21 0.35
C TYR A 194 3.33 -0.75 0.32
N ARG A 195 3.73 -0.21 1.45
CA ARG A 195 4.10 1.20 1.62
C ARG A 195 5.54 1.38 2.00
N PHE A 196 6.17 2.37 1.35
CA PHE A 196 7.39 2.99 1.80
C PHE A 196 7.05 4.38 2.34
N CYS A 197 7.39 4.64 3.60
CA CYS A 197 7.01 5.85 4.31
C CYS A 197 8.26 6.57 4.80
N ILE A 198 8.46 7.80 4.35
CA ILE A 198 9.55 8.65 4.84
C ILE A 198 9.00 9.61 5.89
N ALA A 199 9.60 9.61 7.07
CA ALA A 199 9.26 10.56 8.12
C ALA A 199 9.53 12.00 7.66
N PRO A 200 8.72 12.98 8.11
CA PRO A 200 8.87 14.35 7.66
C PRO A 200 10.22 14.93 8.09
N VAL A 201 10.86 15.63 7.16
CA VAL A 201 11.99 16.52 7.43
C VAL A 201 11.55 17.98 7.52
N ASP A 202 10.32 18.24 7.08
CA ASP A 202 9.63 19.52 7.11
C ASP A 202 8.12 19.28 7.24
N TYR A 203 7.38 20.32 7.63
CA TYR A 203 5.93 20.30 7.78
C TYR A 203 5.19 20.92 6.58
N GLY A 204 5.86 20.98 5.42
CA GLY A 204 5.23 21.41 4.16
C GLY A 204 4.22 20.40 3.63
N LYS A 205 3.41 20.82 2.66
CA LYS A 205 2.43 19.96 1.98
C LYS A 205 2.97 19.32 0.69
N ASP A 206 4.19 19.62 0.33
CA ASP A 206 4.75 19.25 -0.97
C ASP A 206 5.08 17.75 -1.05
N ALA A 207 4.83 17.19 -2.22
CA ALA A 207 5.33 15.88 -2.57
C ALA A 207 6.86 15.88 -2.62
N LYS A 208 7.47 14.72 -2.48
CA LYS A 208 8.91 14.54 -2.56
C LYS A 208 9.26 13.55 -3.66
N THR A 209 10.32 13.82 -4.41
CA THR A 209 10.89 12.84 -5.33
C THR A 209 12.20 12.31 -4.74
N LEU A 210 12.28 10.98 -4.59
CA LEU A 210 13.49 10.27 -4.19
C LEU A 210 14.14 9.68 -5.44
N SER A 211 15.45 9.85 -5.62
CA SER A 211 16.18 9.24 -6.73
C SER A 211 16.87 7.95 -6.27
N LEU A 212 16.56 6.85 -6.97
CA LEU A 212 17.18 5.54 -6.75
C LEU A 212 18.28 5.21 -7.77
N GLY A 213 18.43 6.06 -8.81
CA GLY A 213 19.18 5.73 -10.02
C GLY A 213 18.38 4.78 -10.92
N ASP A 214 18.91 4.47 -12.10
CA ASP A 214 18.25 3.60 -13.08
C ASP A 214 17.91 2.23 -12.48
N ILE A 215 16.61 1.87 -12.49
CA ILE A 215 16.09 0.61 -11.97
C ILE A 215 15.66 -0.37 -13.10
N SER A 216 15.91 -0.06 -14.36
CA SER A 216 15.51 -0.89 -15.52
C SER A 216 16.02 -2.33 -15.43
N HIS A 217 17.14 -2.56 -14.76
CA HIS A 217 17.74 -3.89 -14.56
C HIS A 217 16.95 -4.78 -13.55
N ILE A 218 16.05 -4.18 -12.74
CA ILE A 218 15.18 -4.92 -11.79
C ILE A 218 13.70 -4.71 -12.06
N ALA A 219 13.32 -3.90 -13.04
CA ALA A 219 11.94 -3.50 -13.32
C ALA A 219 11.64 -3.54 -14.81
N GLN A 220 10.37 -3.76 -15.15
CA GLN A 220 9.90 -3.81 -16.54
C GLN A 220 8.53 -3.18 -16.67
N ILE A 221 8.33 -2.35 -17.71
CA ILE A 221 7.02 -1.81 -18.08
C ILE A 221 6.22 -2.85 -18.85
N CYS A 222 4.91 -2.90 -18.59
CA CYS A 222 3.93 -3.61 -19.40
C CYS A 222 2.56 -2.94 -19.28
N ASP A 223 1.67 -3.24 -20.22
CA ASP A 223 0.26 -2.87 -20.11
C ASP A 223 -0.41 -3.72 -19.03
N PHE A 224 -1.41 -3.15 -18.34
CA PHE A 224 -2.22 -3.87 -17.35
C PHE A 224 -2.82 -5.18 -17.92
N LYS A 225 -3.34 -5.14 -19.15
CA LYS A 225 -3.91 -6.31 -19.84
C LYS A 225 -2.92 -7.45 -20.05
N ASP A 226 -1.63 -7.15 -20.05
CA ASP A 226 -0.55 -8.10 -20.32
C ASP A 226 0.08 -8.70 -19.06
N LEU A 227 -0.33 -8.24 -17.86
CA LEU A 227 0.21 -8.73 -16.59
C LEU A 227 0.18 -10.25 -16.44
N LYS A 228 -0.83 -10.93 -16.98
CA LYS A 228 -0.93 -12.40 -16.94
C LYS A 228 0.25 -13.10 -17.61
N LYS A 229 0.91 -12.47 -18.58
CA LYS A 229 2.08 -13.04 -19.29
C LYS A 229 3.31 -13.15 -18.39
N TYR A 230 3.33 -12.39 -17.28
CA TYR A 230 4.46 -12.38 -16.33
C TYR A 230 4.32 -13.39 -15.20
N ILE A 231 3.15 -14.01 -15.03
CA ILE A 231 2.93 -15.02 -14.00
C ILE A 231 3.95 -16.16 -14.06
N PRO A 232 4.29 -16.73 -15.22
CA PRO A 232 5.30 -17.78 -15.29
C PRO A 232 6.67 -17.36 -14.76
N LEU A 233 7.02 -16.07 -14.86
CA LEU A 233 8.27 -15.55 -14.31
C LEU A 233 8.22 -15.49 -12.77
N VAL A 234 7.06 -15.12 -12.21
CA VAL A 234 6.83 -15.15 -10.77
C VAL A 234 7.02 -16.58 -10.26
N PHE A 235 6.42 -17.58 -10.92
CA PHE A 235 6.52 -18.97 -10.50
C PHE A 235 7.92 -19.55 -10.63
N ARG A 236 8.64 -19.34 -11.74
CA ARG A 236 10.03 -19.80 -11.87
C ARG A 236 10.93 -19.32 -10.75
N ARG A 237 10.66 -18.13 -10.23
CA ARG A 237 11.42 -17.57 -9.10
C ARG A 237 11.04 -18.24 -7.78
N LEU A 238 9.79 -18.65 -7.63
CA LEU A 238 9.29 -19.40 -6.47
C LEU A 238 9.85 -20.82 -6.46
N GLU A 239 9.86 -21.52 -7.59
CA GLU A 239 10.39 -22.89 -7.76
C GLU A 239 11.89 -22.99 -7.45
N HIS A 240 12.69 -21.97 -7.81
CA HIS A 240 14.13 -21.96 -7.54
C HIS A 240 14.48 -21.89 -6.04
N PHE A 241 13.52 -21.55 -5.19
CA PHE A 241 13.76 -21.41 -3.76
C PHE A 241 13.43 -22.68 -2.96
N ASP A 242 12.41 -23.45 -3.33
CA ASP A 242 11.91 -24.54 -2.49
C ASP A 242 12.07 -25.95 -3.09
N GLY A 243 12.42 -26.07 -4.37
CA GLY A 243 12.61 -27.38 -5.01
C GLY A 243 11.37 -28.30 -5.01
N LYS A 244 10.18 -27.78 -4.68
CA LYS A 244 8.97 -28.57 -4.45
C LYS A 244 7.72 -28.18 -5.24
N THR A 245 7.74 -27.13 -6.02
CA THR A 245 6.53 -26.73 -6.76
C THR A 245 6.50 -27.49 -8.09
N THR A 246 5.85 -28.62 -8.11
CA THR A 246 5.51 -29.36 -9.33
C THR A 246 4.07 -29.08 -9.72
N TRP A 247 3.87 -28.71 -10.99
CA TRP A 247 2.55 -28.58 -11.59
C TRP A 247 1.97 -29.99 -11.83
N SER A 248 0.80 -30.27 -11.33
CA SER A 248 -0.03 -31.40 -11.74
C SER A 248 -1.07 -30.97 -12.77
#